data_fac0c4c0f233d4eb9ca90076d800a801
#
_entry.id   fac0c4c0f233d4eb9ca90076d800a801
#
_cell.length_a   1.000
_cell.length_b   1.000
_cell.length_c   1.000
_cell.angle_alpha   90.00
_cell.angle_beta   90.00
_cell.angle_gamma   90.00
#
_symmetry.space_group_name_H-M   'P 1'
#
loop_
_entity.id
_entity.type
_entity.pdbx_description
1 polymer ?
#
loop_
_entity_poly.entity_id
_entity_poly.type
_entity_poly.pdbx_seq_one_letter_code
_entity_poly.pdbx_strand_id
1 'polypeptide(L)'
;VDVQSAEASAPELSTEMAGFYAELLAKLNAAQIKAVDARTPLVELVKTKPAFFATDTHWTLDGAATVAAAVAKSGLIPLGTAQMTRTEAPKTEFAGDLVSYVTTEGIAPMLGLDREDANPYVVAAPADTSDIFAAAQVDVVLIGTSYSANPHWSFAEALKLDLYQDVLNAAEQGLGPIKPMDKYLASDSFRDAPPKVVIWEVPLRYLTDPKLWDGHKIGQEVASAD
;
A
#
# COMPACT_ATOMS: atom_id res chain seq x y z
N VAL A 1 12.18 -5.85 -0.51
CA VAL A 1 13.62 -6.03 -0.25
C VAL A 1 13.92 -5.42 1.09
N ASP A 2 14.37 -6.24 2.03
CA ASP A 2 14.82 -5.77 3.33
C ASP A 2 15.92 -4.72 3.16
N VAL A 3 15.70 -3.51 3.68
CA VAL A 3 16.64 -2.38 3.54
C VAL A 3 17.99 -2.75 4.16
N GLN A 4 18.01 -3.50 5.28
CA GLN A 4 19.25 -3.93 5.92
C GLN A 4 20.03 -4.93 5.06
N SER A 5 19.35 -5.90 4.43
CA SER A 5 20.03 -6.84 3.55
C SER A 5 20.48 -6.19 2.25
N ALA A 6 19.74 -5.21 1.72
CA ALA A 6 20.15 -4.41 0.58
C ALA A 6 21.37 -3.53 0.88
N GLU A 7 21.40 -2.87 2.03
CA GLU A 7 22.56 -2.08 2.48
C GLU A 7 23.79 -2.93 2.69
N ALA A 8 23.63 -4.14 3.26
CA ALA A 8 24.75 -5.06 3.46
C ALA A 8 25.26 -5.72 2.17
N SER A 9 24.36 -6.04 1.23
CA SER A 9 24.68 -6.83 0.04
C SER A 9 24.99 -5.97 -1.19
N ALA A 10 24.41 -4.76 -1.27
CA ALA A 10 24.57 -3.85 -2.40
C ALA A 10 24.44 -2.36 -1.94
N PRO A 11 25.41 -1.85 -1.18
CA PRO A 11 25.32 -0.51 -0.59
C PRO A 11 25.24 0.61 -1.65
N GLU A 12 25.88 0.43 -2.80
CA GLU A 12 25.83 1.41 -3.90
C GLU A 12 24.41 1.49 -4.48
N LEU A 13 23.78 0.33 -4.74
CA LEU A 13 22.41 0.26 -5.24
C LEU A 13 21.41 0.83 -4.22
N SER A 14 21.61 0.56 -2.94
CA SER A 14 20.78 1.12 -1.87
C SER A 14 20.86 2.65 -1.82
N THR A 15 22.05 3.21 -1.98
CA THR A 15 22.29 4.65 -2.04
C THR A 15 21.63 5.27 -3.28
N GLU A 16 21.78 4.64 -4.44
CA GLU A 16 21.17 5.08 -5.70
C GLU A 16 19.64 5.09 -5.60
N MET A 17 19.04 4.02 -5.08
CA MET A 17 17.59 3.92 -4.90
C MET A 17 17.07 4.94 -3.86
N ALA A 18 17.83 5.24 -2.83
CA ALA A 18 17.48 6.28 -1.88
C ALA A 18 17.48 7.68 -2.53
N GLY A 19 18.48 7.95 -3.38
CA GLY A 19 18.56 9.19 -4.16
C GLY A 19 17.39 9.31 -5.14
N PHE A 20 17.08 8.24 -5.87
CA PHE A 20 15.93 8.20 -6.78
C PHE A 20 14.61 8.46 -6.05
N TYR A 21 14.41 7.85 -4.90
CA TYR A 21 13.20 8.06 -4.09
C TYR A 21 13.07 9.52 -3.61
N ALA A 22 14.17 10.12 -3.14
CA ALA A 22 14.18 11.51 -2.72
C ALA A 22 13.87 12.48 -3.89
N GLU A 23 14.44 12.21 -5.07
CA GLU A 23 14.16 12.97 -6.28
C GLU A 23 12.70 12.84 -6.71
N LEU A 24 12.12 11.64 -6.63
CA LEU A 24 10.72 11.40 -6.91
C LEU A 24 9.83 12.25 -6.01
N LEU A 25 10.04 12.21 -4.69
CA LEU A 25 9.25 13.02 -3.75
C LEU A 25 9.39 14.52 -4.04
N ALA A 26 10.59 14.99 -4.39
CA ALA A 26 10.81 16.37 -4.76
C ALA A 26 10.04 16.77 -6.05
N LYS A 27 10.03 15.90 -7.07
CA LYS A 27 9.27 16.11 -8.31
C LYS A 27 7.76 16.10 -8.08
N LEU A 28 7.24 15.18 -7.27
CA LEU A 28 5.83 15.15 -6.90
C LEU A 28 5.42 16.43 -6.17
N ASN A 29 6.23 16.86 -5.21
CA ASN A 29 5.98 18.10 -4.48
C ASN A 29 6.02 19.34 -5.40
N ALA A 30 6.98 19.43 -6.32
CA ALA A 30 7.06 20.51 -7.31
C ALA A 30 5.85 20.54 -8.25
N ALA A 31 5.30 19.38 -8.57
CA ALA A 31 4.06 19.21 -9.34
C ALA A 31 2.79 19.40 -8.48
N GLN A 32 2.92 19.79 -7.22
CA GLN A 32 1.83 19.91 -6.26
C GLN A 32 1.03 18.62 -6.01
N ILE A 33 1.62 17.47 -6.32
CA ILE A 33 1.06 16.16 -6.02
C ILE A 33 1.41 15.83 -4.57
N LYS A 34 0.38 15.57 -3.76
CA LYS A 34 0.57 15.20 -2.35
C LYS A 34 1.17 13.81 -2.26
N ALA A 35 2.31 13.68 -1.63
CA ALA A 35 3.00 12.42 -1.45
C ALA A 35 3.40 12.23 0.01
N VAL A 36 3.30 10.99 0.49
CA VAL A 36 3.73 10.60 1.83
C VAL A 36 5.06 9.87 1.73
N ASP A 37 6.02 10.26 2.53
CA ASP A 37 7.27 9.52 2.66
C ASP A 37 7.04 8.23 3.45
N ALA A 38 6.95 7.13 2.73
CA ALA A 38 6.84 5.79 3.31
C ALA A 38 8.21 5.18 3.64
N ARG A 39 9.30 5.63 2.97
CA ARG A 39 10.62 5.03 3.13
C ARG A 39 11.23 5.31 4.50
N THR A 40 11.25 6.57 4.92
CA THR A 40 11.88 6.96 6.20
C THR A 40 11.35 6.16 7.40
N PRO A 41 10.04 6.03 7.63
CA PRO A 41 9.53 5.23 8.74
C PRO A 41 9.79 3.73 8.58
N LEU A 42 9.84 3.19 7.36
CA LEU A 42 10.20 1.79 7.13
C LEU A 42 11.68 1.53 7.46
N VAL A 43 12.58 2.43 7.08
CA VAL A 43 14.01 2.36 7.44
C VAL A 43 14.21 2.41 8.96
N GLU A 44 13.39 3.17 9.66
CA GLU A 44 13.44 3.18 11.13
C GLU A 44 12.90 1.89 11.73
N LEU A 45 11.82 1.34 11.18
CA LEU A 45 11.21 0.08 11.63
C LEU A 45 12.19 -1.08 11.54
N VAL A 46 12.94 -1.23 10.45
CA VAL A 46 13.84 -2.39 10.24
C VAL A 46 14.98 -2.47 11.26
N LYS A 47 15.22 -1.43 12.04
CA LYS A 47 16.18 -1.48 13.15
C LYS A 47 15.69 -2.37 14.31
N THR A 48 14.41 -2.64 14.39
CA THR A 48 13.79 -3.36 15.50
C THR A 48 12.91 -4.52 15.09
N LYS A 49 12.29 -4.44 13.88
CA LYS A 49 11.36 -5.43 13.35
C LYS A 49 11.49 -5.53 11.85
N PRO A 50 11.19 -6.69 11.24
CA PRO A 50 11.15 -6.81 9.78
C PRO A 50 10.00 -5.97 9.21
N ALA A 51 10.31 -5.11 8.23
CA ALA A 51 9.32 -4.35 7.49
C ALA A 51 8.72 -5.15 6.32
N PHE A 52 9.47 -6.12 5.80
CA PHE A 52 9.07 -7.01 4.71
C PHE A 52 9.27 -8.46 5.13
N PHE A 53 8.52 -9.37 4.53
CA PHE A 53 8.73 -10.79 4.72
C PHE A 53 10.09 -11.23 4.14
N ALA A 54 10.65 -12.31 4.66
CA ALA A 54 11.98 -12.77 4.25
C ALA A 54 11.97 -13.42 2.85
N THR A 55 10.91 -14.15 2.56
CA THR A 55 10.76 -14.90 1.29
C THR A 55 9.70 -14.33 0.36
N ASP A 56 9.16 -13.13 0.68
CA ASP A 56 8.10 -12.50 -0.08
C ASP A 56 8.41 -11.01 -0.35
N THR A 57 7.92 -10.47 -1.46
CA THR A 57 8.16 -9.07 -1.81
C THR A 57 7.32 -8.10 -1.01
N HIS A 58 6.30 -8.57 -0.32
CA HIS A 58 5.35 -7.70 0.39
C HIS A 58 5.84 -7.34 1.80
N TRP A 59 5.29 -6.25 2.31
CA TRP A 59 5.51 -5.84 3.68
C TRP A 59 4.86 -6.78 4.70
N THR A 60 5.43 -6.83 5.89
CA THR A 60 4.79 -7.44 7.06
C THR A 60 3.62 -6.57 7.53
N LEU A 61 2.83 -7.08 8.48
CA LEU A 61 1.80 -6.26 9.12
C LEU A 61 2.38 -5.03 9.84
N ASP A 62 3.57 -5.18 10.46
CA ASP A 62 4.26 -4.05 11.08
C ASP A 62 4.71 -3.03 10.01
N GLY A 63 5.17 -3.48 8.84
CA GLY A 63 5.50 -2.61 7.72
C GLY A 63 4.29 -1.85 7.21
N ALA A 64 3.18 -2.55 6.94
CA ALA A 64 1.91 -1.96 6.52
C ALA A 64 1.38 -0.94 7.53
N ALA A 65 1.34 -1.30 8.82
CA ALA A 65 0.90 -0.39 9.88
C ALA A 65 1.80 0.85 10.00
N THR A 66 3.11 0.69 9.82
CA THR A 66 4.06 1.81 9.83
C THR A 66 3.77 2.83 8.72
N VAL A 67 3.45 2.34 7.52
CA VAL A 67 3.08 3.22 6.40
C VAL A 67 1.71 3.86 6.64
N ALA A 68 0.72 3.13 7.16
CA ALA A 68 -0.58 3.69 7.52
C ALA A 68 -0.45 4.83 8.56
N ALA A 69 0.37 4.62 9.58
CA ALA A 69 0.67 5.67 10.57
C ALA A 69 1.37 6.90 9.94
N ALA A 70 2.25 6.69 8.96
CA ALA A 70 2.87 7.80 8.23
C ALA A 70 1.83 8.59 7.40
N VAL A 71 0.88 7.90 6.75
CA VAL A 71 -0.24 8.52 6.04
C VAL A 71 -1.06 9.39 6.99
N ALA A 72 -1.47 8.86 8.13
CA ALA A 72 -2.25 9.62 9.12
C ALA A 72 -1.48 10.83 9.67
N LYS A 73 -0.19 10.65 10.01
CA LYS A 73 0.67 11.73 10.53
C LYS A 73 0.99 12.81 9.50
N SER A 74 0.85 12.54 8.22
CA SER A 74 1.13 13.52 7.16
C SER A 74 0.22 14.74 7.21
N GLY A 75 -0.96 14.63 7.82
CA GLY A 75 -1.98 15.68 7.85
C GLY A 75 -2.62 15.95 6.49
N LEU A 76 -2.35 15.13 5.48
CA LEU A 76 -2.94 15.27 4.13
C LEU A 76 -4.38 14.80 4.07
N ILE A 77 -4.77 13.94 4.99
CA ILE A 77 -6.11 13.38 5.11
C ILE A 77 -6.70 13.81 6.45
N PRO A 78 -7.86 14.45 6.48
CA PRO A 78 -8.53 14.76 7.73
C PRO A 78 -8.82 13.48 8.52
N LEU A 79 -8.51 13.49 9.80
CA LEU A 79 -8.85 12.38 10.68
C LEU A 79 -10.35 12.35 10.95
N GLY A 80 -10.94 11.16 10.93
CA GLY A 80 -12.29 10.92 11.38
C GLY A 80 -12.40 10.91 12.91
N THR A 81 -13.57 10.52 13.40
CA THR A 81 -13.86 10.42 14.84
C THR A 81 -14.44 9.07 15.24
N ALA A 82 -14.47 8.12 14.29
CA ALA A 82 -15.05 6.80 14.56
C ALA A 82 -14.18 6.00 15.54
N GLN A 83 -14.82 5.36 16.49
CA GLN A 83 -14.17 4.40 17.38
C GLN A 83 -13.99 3.07 16.62
N MET A 84 -12.90 2.95 15.90
CA MET A 84 -12.60 1.76 15.13
C MET A 84 -12.25 0.58 16.04
N THR A 85 -12.81 -0.58 15.77
CA THR A 85 -12.57 -1.81 16.54
C THR A 85 -11.80 -2.80 15.66
N ARG A 86 -10.64 -3.24 16.17
CA ARG A 86 -9.81 -4.28 15.57
C ARG A 86 -10.26 -5.65 16.08
N THR A 87 -10.38 -6.61 15.17
CA THR A 87 -10.63 -8.03 15.45
C THR A 87 -9.58 -8.87 14.72
N GLU A 88 -8.91 -9.75 15.44
CA GLU A 88 -7.92 -10.65 14.83
C GLU A 88 -8.61 -11.63 13.87
N ALA A 89 -8.03 -11.81 12.70
CA ALA A 89 -8.44 -12.82 11.73
C ALA A 89 -7.59 -14.10 11.91
N PRO A 90 -8.00 -15.21 11.32
CA PRO A 90 -7.21 -16.45 11.39
C PRO A 90 -5.79 -16.25 10.86
N LYS A 91 -4.81 -16.77 11.60
CA LYS A 91 -3.41 -16.83 11.16
C LYS A 91 -3.32 -17.50 9.79
N THR A 92 -2.52 -16.93 8.90
CA THR A 92 -2.27 -17.45 7.57
C THR A 92 -0.81 -17.84 7.43
N GLU A 93 -0.56 -19.04 6.93
CA GLU A 93 0.76 -19.53 6.55
C GLU A 93 0.84 -19.65 5.03
N PHE A 94 1.88 -19.09 4.42
CA PHE A 94 2.01 -19.05 2.96
C PHE A 94 3.47 -19.19 2.52
N ALA A 95 3.67 -19.64 1.28
CA ALA A 95 4.98 -19.57 0.64
C ALA A 95 5.15 -18.16 0.05
N GLY A 96 6.27 -17.52 0.34
CA GLY A 96 6.59 -16.21 -0.23
C GLY A 96 6.73 -16.26 -1.75
N ASP A 97 6.37 -15.17 -2.42
CA ASP A 97 6.40 -15.08 -3.89
C ASP A 97 7.81 -15.22 -4.48
N LEU A 98 8.85 -14.85 -3.73
CA LEU A 98 10.25 -14.98 -4.13
C LEU A 98 10.73 -16.44 -4.20
N VAL A 99 10.09 -17.35 -3.47
CA VAL A 99 10.45 -18.78 -3.47
C VAL A 99 10.38 -19.35 -4.89
N SER A 100 9.37 -18.96 -5.66
CA SER A 100 9.16 -19.45 -7.03
C SER A 100 10.29 -19.09 -8.01
N TYR A 101 11.09 -18.09 -7.71
CA TYR A 101 12.25 -17.69 -8.52
C TYR A 101 13.51 -18.51 -8.23
N VAL A 102 13.55 -19.17 -7.07
CA VAL A 102 14.72 -19.93 -6.61
C VAL A 102 14.47 -21.43 -6.70
N THR A 103 13.28 -21.88 -6.34
CA THR A 103 12.96 -23.32 -6.25
C THR A 103 11.44 -23.53 -6.28
N THR A 104 11.00 -24.75 -5.97
CA THR A 104 9.59 -25.10 -5.75
C THR A 104 9.26 -25.13 -4.26
N GLU A 105 8.00 -24.92 -3.90
CA GLU A 105 7.54 -24.97 -2.50
C GLU A 105 7.94 -26.25 -1.78
N GLY A 106 7.95 -27.39 -2.48
CA GLY A 106 8.28 -28.69 -1.87
C GLY A 106 9.77 -28.84 -1.51
N ILE A 107 10.65 -28.06 -2.13
CA ILE A 107 12.10 -28.11 -1.87
C ILE A 107 12.54 -26.93 -0.99
N ALA A 108 11.78 -25.85 -0.99
CA ALA A 108 12.11 -24.61 -0.30
C ALA A 108 12.56 -24.79 1.17
N PRO A 109 11.90 -25.60 2.03
CA PRO A 109 12.34 -25.79 3.41
C PRO A 109 13.71 -26.47 3.52
N MET A 110 14.08 -27.33 2.55
CA MET A 110 15.41 -27.95 2.53
C MET A 110 16.53 -26.94 2.23
N LEU A 111 16.18 -25.80 1.68
CA LEU A 111 17.08 -24.68 1.38
C LEU A 111 17.02 -23.58 2.45
N GLY A 112 16.28 -23.80 3.55
CA GLY A 112 16.05 -22.79 4.58
C GLY A 112 15.11 -21.65 4.16
N LEU A 113 14.29 -21.89 3.13
CA LEU A 113 13.25 -20.96 2.68
C LEU A 113 11.90 -21.44 3.25
N ASP A 114 11.74 -21.19 4.54
CA ASP A 114 10.53 -21.60 5.26
C ASP A 114 9.31 -20.77 4.83
N ARG A 115 8.12 -21.28 5.17
CA ARG A 115 6.87 -20.55 4.96
C ARG A 115 6.81 -19.32 5.89
N GLU A 116 6.16 -18.31 5.40
CA GLU A 116 5.91 -17.07 6.16
C GLU A 116 4.59 -17.18 6.93
N ASP A 117 4.53 -16.46 8.04
CA ASP A 117 3.36 -16.37 8.90
C ASP A 117 2.80 -14.94 8.90
N ALA A 118 1.51 -14.77 8.64
CA ALA A 118 0.81 -13.52 8.83
C ALA A 118 -0.33 -13.68 9.84
N ASN A 119 -0.49 -12.70 10.73
CA ASN A 119 -1.59 -12.62 11.68
C ASN A 119 -2.49 -11.43 11.32
N PRO A 120 -3.29 -11.53 10.24
CA PRO A 120 -4.10 -10.43 9.75
C PRO A 120 -5.20 -10.05 10.73
N TYR A 121 -5.75 -8.87 10.55
CA TYR A 121 -6.89 -8.39 11.32
C TYR A 121 -7.84 -7.63 10.42
N VAL A 122 -9.08 -7.48 10.88
CA VAL A 122 -10.09 -6.65 10.26
C VAL A 122 -10.47 -5.52 11.20
N VAL A 123 -10.89 -4.40 10.64
CA VAL A 123 -11.27 -3.21 11.39
C VAL A 123 -12.65 -2.73 10.93
N ALA A 124 -13.51 -2.48 11.88
CA ALA A 124 -14.85 -1.98 11.64
C ALA A 124 -15.17 -0.77 12.53
N ALA A 125 -15.91 0.17 11.96
CA ALA A 125 -16.60 1.17 12.76
C ALA A 125 -17.79 0.52 13.51
N PRO A 126 -18.25 1.09 14.64
CA PRO A 126 -19.50 0.69 15.24
C PRO A 126 -20.63 0.76 14.21
N ALA A 127 -21.52 -0.24 14.21
CA ALA A 127 -22.67 -0.23 13.30
C ALA A 127 -23.54 1.00 13.61
N ASP A 128 -23.69 1.88 12.62
CA ASP A 128 -24.69 2.93 12.71
C ASP A 128 -26.06 2.31 12.40
N THR A 129 -26.86 2.16 13.42
CA THR A 129 -28.22 1.61 13.30
C THR A 129 -29.26 2.68 13.01
N SER A 130 -28.87 3.95 12.91
CA SER A 130 -29.81 5.08 12.79
C SER A 130 -30.39 5.20 11.37
N ASP A 131 -29.69 4.74 10.34
CA ASP A 131 -30.21 4.71 8.97
C ASP A 131 -29.67 3.49 8.19
N ILE A 132 -30.40 2.40 8.28
CA ILE A 132 -30.05 1.13 7.58
C ILE A 132 -30.20 1.22 6.05
N PHE A 133 -30.74 2.30 5.52
CA PHE A 133 -30.90 2.54 4.09
C PHE A 133 -29.93 3.60 3.53
N ALA A 134 -29.23 4.34 4.38
CA ALA A 134 -28.19 5.25 3.93
C ALA A 134 -27.00 4.43 3.45
N ALA A 135 -26.72 4.48 2.16
CA ALA A 135 -25.41 4.03 1.64
C ALA A 135 -24.35 4.92 2.28
N ALA A 136 -23.57 4.35 3.20
CA ALA A 136 -22.47 5.08 3.84
C ALA A 136 -21.49 5.53 2.74
N GLN A 137 -21.43 6.84 2.49
CA GLN A 137 -20.44 7.40 1.58
C GLN A 137 -19.07 7.26 2.25
N VAL A 138 -18.17 6.52 1.63
CA VAL A 138 -16.79 6.37 2.11
C VAL A 138 -15.96 7.50 1.51
N ASP A 139 -15.44 8.36 2.38
CA ASP A 139 -14.70 9.55 1.98
C ASP A 139 -13.28 9.24 1.49
N VAL A 140 -12.71 8.11 1.88
CA VAL A 140 -11.35 7.70 1.57
C VAL A 140 -11.34 6.39 0.79
N VAL A 141 -10.70 6.37 -0.36
CA VAL A 141 -10.52 5.17 -1.18
C VAL A 141 -9.03 4.86 -1.29
N LEU A 142 -8.68 3.59 -1.07
CA LEU A 142 -7.34 3.06 -1.29
C LEU A 142 -7.32 2.34 -2.64
N ILE A 143 -6.41 2.75 -3.51
CA ILE A 143 -6.14 2.11 -4.79
C ILE A 143 -4.68 1.69 -4.80
N GLY A 144 -4.38 0.55 -5.37
CA GLY A 144 -3.01 0.07 -5.39
C GLY A 144 -2.88 -1.35 -5.91
N THR A 145 -1.79 -1.97 -5.52
CA THR A 145 -1.36 -3.29 -5.97
C THR A 145 -1.69 -4.37 -4.93
N SER A 146 -1.05 -5.54 -5.05
CA SER A 146 -1.13 -6.61 -4.06
C SER A 146 -0.68 -6.20 -2.66
N TYR A 147 0.11 -5.15 -2.52
CA TYR A 147 0.48 -4.57 -1.22
C TYR A 147 -0.71 -4.04 -0.44
N SER A 148 -1.71 -3.53 -1.16
CA SER A 148 -2.96 -3.00 -0.59
C SER A 148 -4.12 -3.98 -0.68
N ALA A 149 -4.17 -4.78 -1.77
CA ALA A 149 -5.32 -5.62 -2.08
C ALA A 149 -5.36 -6.91 -1.25
N ASN A 150 -4.20 -7.45 -0.86
CA ASN A 150 -4.15 -8.70 -0.14
C ASN A 150 -4.47 -8.50 1.36
N PRO A 151 -5.54 -9.12 1.88
CA PRO A 151 -5.95 -8.96 3.28
C PRO A 151 -4.91 -9.49 4.29
N HIS A 152 -3.97 -10.33 3.88
CA HIS A 152 -2.91 -10.86 4.75
C HIS A 152 -2.02 -9.76 5.33
N TRP A 153 -1.90 -8.62 4.65
CA TRP A 153 -1.07 -7.50 5.10
C TRP A 153 -1.84 -6.48 5.94
N SER A 154 -3.16 -6.54 5.95
CA SER A 154 -4.07 -5.64 6.70
C SER A 154 -3.80 -4.15 6.49
N PHE A 155 -3.28 -3.72 5.32
CA PHE A 155 -2.92 -2.31 5.10
C PHE A 155 -4.14 -1.39 5.11
N ALA A 156 -5.23 -1.77 4.41
CA ALA A 156 -6.48 -1.00 4.46
C ALA A 156 -7.04 -0.91 5.88
N GLU A 157 -6.91 -1.99 6.64
CA GLU A 157 -7.36 -2.06 8.02
C GLU A 157 -6.53 -1.17 8.95
N ALA A 158 -5.21 -1.11 8.73
CA ALA A 158 -4.33 -0.19 9.44
C ALA A 158 -4.68 1.28 9.14
N LEU A 159 -4.98 1.59 7.87
CA LEU A 159 -5.44 2.94 7.50
C LEU A 159 -6.75 3.31 8.22
N LYS A 160 -7.72 2.39 8.31
CA LYS A 160 -8.97 2.63 9.05
C LYS A 160 -8.70 2.99 10.52
N LEU A 161 -7.80 2.24 11.18
CA LEU A 161 -7.43 2.50 12.58
C LEU A 161 -6.79 3.88 12.75
N ASP A 162 -5.79 4.19 11.93
CA ASP A 162 -4.98 5.39 12.10
C ASP A 162 -5.70 6.66 11.62
N LEU A 163 -6.62 6.53 10.66
CA LEU A 163 -7.44 7.63 10.16
C LEU A 163 -8.74 7.83 10.92
N TYR A 164 -9.13 6.91 11.82
CA TYR A 164 -10.39 6.94 12.57
C TYR A 164 -11.63 7.07 11.68
N GLN A 165 -11.60 6.47 10.48
CA GLN A 165 -12.70 6.47 9.51
C GLN A 165 -12.61 5.25 8.59
N ASP A 166 -13.69 4.97 7.89
CA ASP A 166 -13.68 3.86 6.94
C ASP A 166 -12.87 4.18 5.69
N VAL A 167 -12.31 3.13 5.09
CA VAL A 167 -11.50 3.19 3.87
C VAL A 167 -11.99 2.10 2.92
N LEU A 168 -12.49 2.50 1.75
CA LEU A 168 -12.83 1.56 0.70
C LEU A 168 -11.55 1.07 0.01
N ASN A 169 -11.28 -0.22 0.09
CA ASN A 169 -10.15 -0.81 -0.62
C ASN A 169 -10.56 -1.24 -2.03
N ALA A 170 -10.13 -0.48 -3.04
CA ALA A 170 -10.32 -0.76 -4.47
C ALA A 170 -9.01 -1.20 -5.16
N ALA A 171 -8.00 -1.60 -4.40
CA ALA A 171 -6.76 -2.15 -4.92
C ALA A 171 -6.97 -3.55 -5.53
N GLU A 172 -6.18 -3.92 -6.52
CA GLU A 172 -6.27 -5.22 -7.20
C GLU A 172 -4.90 -5.89 -7.34
N GLN A 173 -4.85 -7.20 -7.08
CA GLN A 173 -3.61 -7.98 -7.21
C GLN A 173 -3.26 -8.26 -8.67
N GLY A 174 -1.95 -8.29 -8.98
CA GLY A 174 -1.44 -8.75 -10.27
C GLY A 174 -1.62 -7.78 -11.44
N LEU A 175 -2.21 -6.60 -11.23
CA LEU A 175 -2.50 -5.63 -12.28
C LEU A 175 -1.56 -4.42 -12.29
N GLY A 176 -0.61 -4.38 -11.37
CA GLY A 176 0.22 -3.18 -11.15
C GLY A 176 -0.58 -2.00 -10.59
N PRO A 177 0.02 -0.82 -10.46
CA PRO A 177 -0.65 0.31 -9.80
C PRO A 177 -1.61 1.10 -10.72
N ILE A 178 -1.47 1.03 -12.04
CA ILE A 178 -2.20 1.89 -12.98
C ILE A 178 -3.58 1.35 -13.27
N LYS A 179 -3.70 0.08 -13.66
CA LYS A 179 -4.98 -0.50 -14.06
C LYS A 179 -6.08 -0.43 -12.98
N PRO A 180 -5.79 -0.68 -11.69
CA PRO A 180 -6.79 -0.46 -10.65
C PRO A 180 -7.26 1.00 -10.56
N MET A 181 -6.36 1.98 -10.77
CA MET A 181 -6.72 3.39 -10.81
C MET A 181 -7.64 3.70 -11.98
N ASP A 182 -7.25 3.31 -13.19
CA ASP A 182 -8.07 3.53 -14.40
C ASP A 182 -9.46 2.90 -14.25
N LYS A 183 -9.51 1.67 -13.74
CA LYS A 183 -10.77 0.95 -13.52
C LYS A 183 -11.66 1.65 -12.50
N TYR A 184 -11.07 2.12 -11.39
CA TYR A 184 -11.81 2.84 -10.37
C TYR A 184 -12.35 4.17 -10.89
N LEU A 185 -11.54 4.96 -11.58
CA LEU A 185 -11.95 6.25 -12.16
C LEU A 185 -13.05 6.10 -13.23
N ALA A 186 -13.10 4.96 -13.93
CA ALA A 186 -14.14 4.64 -14.90
C ALA A 186 -15.41 4.01 -14.26
N SER A 187 -15.42 3.72 -12.98
CA SER A 187 -16.49 3.00 -12.30
C SER A 187 -17.69 3.87 -11.97
N ASP A 188 -18.85 3.23 -11.82
CA ASP A 188 -20.07 3.87 -11.33
C ASP A 188 -19.86 4.40 -9.89
N SER A 189 -19.13 3.67 -9.07
CA SER A 189 -18.81 4.09 -7.69
C SER A 189 -18.11 5.44 -7.65
N PHE A 190 -17.13 5.67 -8.53
CA PHE A 190 -16.45 6.97 -8.59
C PHE A 190 -17.37 8.06 -9.15
N ARG A 191 -18.18 7.74 -10.18
CA ARG A 191 -19.07 8.73 -10.82
C ARG A 191 -20.23 9.15 -9.92
N ASP A 192 -20.86 8.19 -9.24
CA ASP A 192 -22.09 8.41 -8.49
C ASP A 192 -21.84 8.87 -7.04
N ALA A 193 -20.70 8.47 -6.45
CA ALA A 193 -20.30 8.81 -5.10
C ALA A 193 -18.76 9.03 -5.00
N PRO A 194 -18.23 10.11 -5.62
CA PRO A 194 -16.79 10.35 -5.62
C PRO A 194 -16.26 10.53 -4.20
N PRO A 195 -15.12 9.92 -3.84
CA PRO A 195 -14.50 10.09 -2.55
C PRO A 195 -13.90 11.50 -2.41
N LYS A 196 -13.67 11.94 -1.18
CA LYS A 196 -12.93 13.19 -0.92
C LYS A 196 -11.42 13.00 -1.13
N VAL A 197 -10.93 11.80 -0.89
CA VAL A 197 -9.50 11.45 -0.98
C VAL A 197 -9.32 10.10 -1.64
N VAL A 198 -8.36 10.04 -2.56
CA VAL A 198 -7.83 8.78 -3.10
C VAL A 198 -6.40 8.62 -2.59
N ILE A 199 -6.14 7.53 -1.90
CA ILE A 199 -4.80 7.07 -1.55
C ILE A 199 -4.35 6.13 -2.67
N TRP A 200 -3.29 6.49 -3.38
CA TRP A 200 -2.73 5.64 -4.43
C TRP A 200 -1.41 5.02 -3.96
N GLU A 201 -1.43 3.72 -3.72
CA GLU A 201 -0.23 2.95 -3.37
C GLU A 201 0.49 2.53 -4.66
N VAL A 202 1.76 2.95 -4.77
CA VAL A 202 2.62 2.65 -5.93
C VAL A 202 3.97 2.13 -5.43
N PRO A 203 4.27 0.83 -5.57
CA PRO A 203 5.59 0.32 -5.23
C PRO A 203 6.66 0.91 -6.13
N LEU A 204 7.78 1.33 -5.55
CA LEU A 204 8.86 2.02 -6.25
C LEU A 204 9.37 1.25 -7.49
N ARG A 205 9.38 -0.09 -7.42
CA ARG A 205 9.79 -0.97 -8.52
C ARG A 205 9.03 -0.74 -9.84
N TYR A 206 7.78 -0.30 -9.76
CA TYR A 206 6.99 -0.02 -10.97
C TYR A 206 7.36 1.30 -11.64
N LEU A 207 7.97 2.23 -10.92
CA LEU A 207 8.38 3.52 -11.48
C LEU A 207 9.58 3.40 -12.40
N THR A 208 10.34 2.32 -12.30
CA THR A 208 11.51 2.03 -13.14
C THR A 208 11.19 1.21 -14.40
N ASP A 209 9.93 0.77 -14.57
CA ASP A 209 9.47 0.04 -15.75
C ASP A 209 8.79 0.99 -16.75
N PRO A 210 9.49 1.42 -17.83
CA PRO A 210 8.92 2.36 -18.80
C PRO A 210 7.69 1.78 -19.52
N LYS A 211 7.59 0.45 -19.68
CA LYS A 211 6.47 -0.19 -20.37
C LYS A 211 5.15 -0.05 -19.61
N LEU A 212 5.23 0.09 -18.30
CA LEU A 212 4.04 0.26 -17.46
C LEU A 212 3.34 1.60 -17.74
N TRP A 213 4.11 2.60 -18.16
CA TRP A 213 3.66 3.98 -18.37
C TRP A 213 3.40 4.30 -19.85
N ASP A 214 3.68 3.38 -20.76
CA ASP A 214 3.41 3.54 -22.18
C ASP A 214 1.89 3.71 -22.44
N GLY A 215 1.52 4.81 -23.09
CA GLY A 215 0.13 5.14 -23.39
C GLY A 215 -0.62 5.88 -22.28
N HIS A 216 -0.09 5.99 -21.10
CA HIS A 216 -0.66 6.80 -20.02
C HIS A 216 -0.08 8.22 -20.07
N LYS A 217 -0.83 9.14 -20.65
CA LYS A 217 -0.50 10.58 -20.64
C LYS A 217 -0.83 11.18 -19.28
N ILE A 218 -0.06 10.83 -18.25
CA ILE A 218 -0.20 11.49 -16.95
C ILE A 218 0.20 12.96 -17.13
N GLY A 219 -0.77 13.85 -17.07
CA GLY A 219 -0.54 15.30 -17.00
C GLY A 219 -0.62 16.08 -18.32
N GLN A 220 -1.09 15.52 -19.43
CA GLN A 220 -1.23 16.27 -20.69
C GLN A 220 -2.66 16.76 -21.04
N GLU A 221 -3.70 16.34 -20.36
CA GLU A 221 -5.10 16.67 -20.72
C GLU A 221 -5.80 17.67 -19.79
N VAL A 222 -5.14 18.28 -18.83
CA VAL A 222 -5.76 19.34 -17.99
C VAL A 222 -5.64 20.75 -18.61
N ALA A 223 -4.96 20.88 -19.74
CA ALA A 223 -4.68 22.19 -20.36
C ALA A 223 -5.61 22.55 -21.56
N SER A 224 -6.69 21.80 -21.81
CA SER A 224 -7.57 22.10 -22.94
C SER A 224 -9.07 21.94 -22.61
N ALA A 225 -9.51 22.49 -21.51
CA ALA A 225 -10.92 22.74 -21.21
C ALA A 225 -11.07 24.22 -20.84
N ASP A 226 -11.01 25.07 -21.84
CA ASP A 226 -11.57 26.44 -21.84
C ASP A 226 -12.89 26.45 -22.59
#